data_1d1fd53f1cce2d5ffa3578a1a6bac6d7
#
_entry.id   1d1fd53f1cce2d5ffa3578a1a6bac6d7
#
_cell.length_a   1.000
_cell.length_b   1.000
_cell.length_c   1.000
_cell.angle_alpha   90.00
_cell.angle_beta   90.00
_cell.angle_gamma   90.00
#
_symmetry.space_group_name_H-M   'P 1'
#
loop_
_entity.id
_entity.type
_entity.pdbx_description
1 polymer ?
#
loop_
_entity_poly.entity_id
_entity_poly.type
_entity_poly.pdbx_seq_one_letter_code
_entity_poly.pdbx_strand_id
1 'polypeptide(L)'
;MARYLIKGDVSGIQEFIFNVPSKGAARELKARSFYVSLITTLAVEYILDEINCINPDERNKRLFFNGGGNFFLLLEEPEFSQDVMIRWQSFFDAELINDEISLILSYVKLSEDGFSEDWRQLRLEGNRNKLTPLSTQFDQLFTPYNDGHADGNGSTGHWKRTVAFLSKSLTQKNSFKEMESGASLFGRDVAAYLTENNMLEGIFLPQWDQPLMEAVEAHKADNPKPEARDTNKEIEPKEGNVIDFGHLAEFAQWRTGTDLIGVLKMDIDDLSRLFGTEKSETEFALLSEQLQMFFEREIKRLLSEEASDLFGETIEFKHNIYPVFVGGDDCFFIGAWDAILAFASQMNSAFRVFAESLVNDPSFKSVTEPLTLSAGIILIDHQNSDFSSKDGKGGHRTVLMVNVDNFGKGGVNQIKINCGVVDNNGL
;
A
#
# COMPACT_ATOMS: atom_id res chain seq x y z
N MET A 1 35.90 -4.33 7.93
CA MET A 1 34.91 -3.89 8.93
C MET A 1 33.73 -4.83 8.85
N ALA A 2 33.07 -5.14 9.99
CA ALA A 2 31.87 -5.95 9.92
C ALA A 2 30.74 -5.12 9.33
N ARG A 3 29.90 -5.78 8.49
CA ARG A 3 28.73 -5.17 7.87
C ARG A 3 27.47 -5.85 8.40
N TYR A 4 26.41 -5.08 8.51
CA TYR A 4 25.13 -5.52 9.05
C TYR A 4 24.00 -5.11 8.12
N LEU A 5 23.13 -6.06 7.79
CA LEU A 5 21.89 -5.78 7.10
C LEU A 5 20.76 -5.63 8.13
N ILE A 6 20.14 -4.48 8.14
CA ILE A 6 19.05 -4.13 9.04
C ILE A 6 17.76 -4.12 8.24
N LYS A 7 16.72 -4.77 8.76
CA LYS A 7 15.37 -4.75 8.24
C LYS A 7 14.46 -4.01 9.21
N GLY A 8 13.70 -3.04 8.72
CA GLY A 8 12.50 -2.53 9.36
C GLY A 8 11.26 -3.12 8.70
N ASP A 9 10.26 -3.49 9.50
CA ASP A 9 9.06 -4.17 9.01
C ASP A 9 7.84 -3.66 9.79
N VAL A 10 6.94 -2.96 9.12
CA VAL A 10 5.69 -2.46 9.74
C VAL A 10 4.71 -3.63 9.89
N SER A 11 4.24 -3.85 11.10
CA SER A 11 3.29 -4.91 11.44
C SER A 11 1.88 -4.32 11.64
N GLY A 12 0.85 -5.09 11.26
CA GLY A 12 -0.56 -4.65 11.38
C GLY A 12 -1.09 -3.84 10.19
N ILE A 13 -0.35 -3.75 9.08
CA ILE A 13 -0.67 -2.90 7.92
C ILE A 13 -2.09 -3.12 7.41
N GLN A 14 -2.51 -4.37 7.19
CA GLN A 14 -3.80 -4.66 6.57
C GLN A 14 -4.96 -4.22 7.46
N GLU A 15 -4.92 -4.59 8.75
CA GLU A 15 -5.94 -4.17 9.70
C GLU A 15 -5.99 -2.64 9.82
N PHE A 16 -4.83 -1.99 9.90
CA PHE A 16 -4.74 -0.53 9.95
C PHE A 16 -5.33 0.14 8.71
N ILE A 17 -4.95 -0.30 7.50
CA ILE A 17 -5.42 0.36 6.26
C ILE A 17 -6.92 0.17 6.08
N PHE A 18 -7.47 -1.03 6.31
CA PHE A 18 -8.86 -1.36 5.98
C PHE A 18 -9.88 -1.09 7.08
N ASN A 19 -9.46 -0.72 8.28
CA ASN A 19 -10.35 -0.33 9.37
C ASN A 19 -10.81 1.13 9.22
N VAL A 20 -11.54 1.41 8.11
CA VAL A 20 -12.02 2.76 7.80
C VAL A 20 -13.55 2.81 7.81
N PRO A 21 -14.15 3.96 8.19
CA PRO A 21 -15.59 4.16 8.09
C PRO A 21 -16.02 4.22 6.63
N SER A 22 -17.23 3.76 6.30
CA SER A 22 -17.75 3.72 4.92
C SER A 22 -17.78 5.11 4.26
N LYS A 23 -18.15 6.15 5.02
CA LYS A 23 -18.19 7.53 4.50
C LYS A 23 -16.79 8.14 4.41
N GLY A 24 -16.36 8.46 3.18
CA GLY A 24 -15.03 9.04 2.91
C GLY A 24 -13.92 7.99 2.89
N ALA A 25 -14.27 6.69 2.87
CA ALA A 25 -13.34 5.56 2.89
C ALA A 25 -12.18 5.71 1.89
N ALA A 26 -12.46 6.11 0.68
CA ALA A 26 -11.47 6.23 -0.39
C ALA A 26 -10.27 7.11 0.00
N ARG A 27 -10.52 8.29 0.56
CA ARG A 27 -9.46 9.22 1.00
C ARG A 27 -8.70 8.71 2.21
N GLU A 28 -9.43 8.15 3.16
CA GLU A 28 -8.82 7.64 4.39
C GLU A 28 -7.96 6.41 4.13
N LEU A 29 -8.40 5.49 3.29
CA LEU A 29 -7.59 4.35 2.82
C LEU A 29 -6.26 4.80 2.24
N LYS A 30 -6.28 5.81 1.34
CA LYS A 30 -5.05 6.34 0.75
C LYS A 30 -4.17 7.05 1.76
N ALA A 31 -4.76 7.84 2.65
CA ALA A 31 -4.01 8.53 3.71
C ALA A 31 -3.36 7.54 4.68
N ARG A 32 -4.05 6.47 5.06
CA ARG A 32 -3.50 5.40 5.91
C ARG A 32 -2.40 4.61 5.20
N SER A 33 -2.62 4.25 3.93
CA SER A 33 -1.57 3.62 3.13
C SER A 33 -0.32 4.49 3.00
N PHE A 34 -0.51 5.78 2.77
CA PHE A 34 0.60 6.74 2.70
C PHE A 34 1.30 6.90 4.05
N TYR A 35 0.55 6.87 5.16
CA TYR A 35 1.13 6.89 6.50
C TYR A 35 2.07 5.70 6.74
N VAL A 36 1.71 4.49 6.29
CA VAL A 36 2.61 3.32 6.36
C VAL A 36 3.93 3.57 5.61
N SER A 37 3.85 4.12 4.40
CA SER A 37 5.06 4.48 3.63
C SER A 37 5.87 5.58 4.31
N LEU A 38 5.20 6.54 4.97
CA LEU A 38 5.84 7.61 5.71
C LEU A 38 6.61 7.08 6.94
N ILE A 39 6.05 6.10 7.65
CA ILE A 39 6.74 5.44 8.78
C ILE A 39 8.08 4.86 8.33
N THR A 40 8.10 4.06 7.27
CA THR A 40 9.35 3.44 6.81
C THR A 40 10.35 4.49 6.32
N THR A 41 9.88 5.49 5.59
CA THR A 41 10.73 6.56 5.07
C THR A 41 11.35 7.39 6.19
N LEU A 42 10.55 7.85 7.15
CA LEU A 42 11.06 8.65 8.26
C LEU A 42 11.92 7.85 9.25
N ALA A 43 11.67 6.54 9.38
CA ALA A 43 12.53 5.67 10.17
C ALA A 43 13.93 5.50 9.54
N VAL A 44 13.99 5.33 8.22
CA VAL A 44 15.25 5.32 7.47
C VAL A 44 15.99 6.64 7.65
N GLU A 45 15.30 7.76 7.46
CA GLU A 45 15.87 9.09 7.66
C GLU A 45 16.41 9.28 9.08
N TYR A 46 15.66 8.86 10.09
CA TYR A 46 16.08 8.93 11.49
C TYR A 46 17.35 8.11 11.76
N ILE A 47 17.40 6.86 11.29
CA ILE A 47 18.57 5.98 11.46
C ILE A 47 19.80 6.58 10.78
N LEU A 48 19.66 7.08 9.54
CA LEU A 48 20.77 7.67 8.79
C LEU A 48 21.29 8.97 9.41
N ASP A 49 20.41 9.77 10.03
CA ASP A 49 20.81 10.97 10.77
C ASP A 49 21.54 10.62 12.06
N GLU A 50 21.06 9.62 12.81
CA GLU A 50 21.68 9.15 14.06
C GLU A 50 23.15 8.67 13.85
N ILE A 51 23.43 8.09 12.69
CA ILE A 51 24.80 7.68 12.31
C ILE A 51 25.59 8.78 11.59
N ASN A 52 25.06 10.01 11.52
CA ASN A 52 25.66 11.16 10.83
C ASN A 52 25.96 10.91 9.34
N CYS A 53 25.15 10.11 8.66
CA CYS A 53 25.22 9.89 7.22
C CYS A 53 24.58 11.07 6.47
N ILE A 54 25.34 12.15 6.25
CA ILE A 54 24.81 13.40 5.66
C ILE A 54 24.85 13.37 4.12
N ASN A 55 25.83 12.67 3.54
CA ASN A 55 26.04 12.66 2.09
C ASN A 55 24.93 11.88 1.38
N PRO A 56 24.17 12.47 0.44
CA PRO A 56 23.08 11.78 -0.26
C PRO A 56 23.53 10.52 -1.02
N ASP A 57 24.69 10.54 -1.65
CA ASP A 57 25.20 9.36 -2.36
C ASP A 57 25.51 8.19 -1.43
N GLU A 58 26.02 8.49 -0.22
CA GLU A 58 26.25 7.47 0.81
C GLU A 58 24.92 6.95 1.39
N ARG A 59 23.94 7.83 1.59
CA ARG A 59 22.58 7.41 2.01
C ARG A 59 21.95 6.45 1.01
N ASN A 60 22.05 6.76 -0.29
CA ASN A 60 21.54 5.89 -1.36
C ASN A 60 22.26 4.54 -1.42
N LYS A 61 23.57 4.48 -1.18
CA LYS A 61 24.31 3.21 -1.14
C LYS A 61 23.93 2.33 0.06
N ARG A 62 23.50 2.95 1.18
CA ARG A 62 23.09 2.23 2.38
C ARG A 62 21.65 1.72 2.33
N LEU A 63 20.79 2.42 1.60
CA LEU A 63 19.40 2.05 1.45
C LEU A 63 19.22 1.07 0.29
N PHE A 64 19.02 -0.21 0.60
CA PHE A 64 18.80 -1.24 -0.42
C PHE A 64 17.37 -1.27 -0.92
N PHE A 65 16.42 -0.97 -0.03
CA PHE A 65 15.00 -1.03 -0.36
C PHE A 65 14.20 -0.21 0.66
N ASN A 66 13.16 0.46 0.20
CA ASN A 66 12.14 1.08 1.03
C ASN A 66 10.79 1.05 0.31
N GLY A 67 9.91 0.16 0.72
CA GLY A 67 8.59 0.01 0.12
C GLY A 67 7.78 -1.09 0.80
N GLY A 68 6.47 -1.11 0.55
CA GLY A 68 5.60 -2.15 1.09
C GLY A 68 5.52 -2.24 2.62
N GLY A 69 5.86 -1.16 3.32
CA GLY A 69 5.97 -1.21 4.79
C GLY A 69 7.26 -1.86 5.29
N ASN A 70 8.24 -2.08 4.41
CA ASN A 70 9.56 -2.64 4.74
C ASN A 70 10.67 -1.72 4.27
N PHE A 71 11.81 -1.75 4.97
CA PHE A 71 13.07 -1.20 4.47
C PHE A 71 14.25 -2.09 4.82
N PHE A 72 15.33 -1.96 4.03
CA PHE A 72 16.60 -2.64 4.28
C PHE A 72 17.75 -1.64 4.20
N LEU A 73 18.56 -1.59 5.28
CA LEU A 73 19.73 -0.71 5.38
C LEU A 73 20.98 -1.53 5.58
N LEU A 74 22.06 -1.16 4.89
CA LEU A 74 23.40 -1.69 5.10
C LEU A 74 24.19 -0.73 5.97
N LEU A 75 24.64 -1.18 7.15
CA LEU A 75 25.46 -0.41 8.07
C LEU A 75 26.79 -1.13 8.35
N GLU A 76 27.78 -0.36 8.76
CA GLU A 76 29.13 -0.85 9.06
C GLU A 76 29.53 -0.54 10.51
N GLU A 77 30.48 -1.29 11.08
CA GLU A 77 31.15 -0.88 12.32
C GLU A 77 31.96 0.41 12.08
N PRO A 78 31.95 1.39 13.01
CA PRO A 78 31.35 1.35 14.37
C PRO A 78 29.92 1.90 14.45
N GLU A 79 29.26 2.18 13.34
CA GLU A 79 27.94 2.84 13.29
C GLU A 79 26.83 1.98 13.90
N PHE A 80 27.01 0.66 13.84
CA PHE A 80 26.05 -0.31 14.34
C PHE A 80 26.58 -1.10 15.54
N SER A 81 25.74 -1.25 16.56
CA SER A 81 25.90 -2.19 17.66
C SER A 81 24.53 -2.67 18.14
N GLN A 82 24.49 -3.74 18.91
CA GLN A 82 23.25 -4.23 19.49
C GLN A 82 22.56 -3.19 20.41
N ASP A 83 23.33 -2.42 21.18
CA ASP A 83 22.80 -1.37 22.04
C ASP A 83 22.17 -0.23 21.23
N VAL A 84 22.76 0.11 20.09
CA VAL A 84 22.18 1.10 19.14
C VAL A 84 20.86 0.60 18.59
N MET A 85 20.79 -0.67 18.20
CA MET A 85 19.57 -1.30 17.71
C MET A 85 18.44 -1.27 18.75
N ILE A 86 18.73 -1.63 20.00
CA ILE A 86 17.77 -1.59 21.11
C ILE A 86 17.27 -0.15 21.32
N ARG A 87 18.16 0.84 21.25
CA ARG A 87 17.80 2.25 21.40
C ARG A 87 16.85 2.70 20.29
N TRP A 88 17.11 2.35 19.02
CA TRP A 88 16.23 2.69 17.90
C TRP A 88 14.86 2.00 18.03
N GLN A 89 14.84 0.71 18.35
CA GLN A 89 13.58 0.00 18.58
C GLN A 89 12.77 0.65 19.71
N SER A 90 13.43 0.99 20.81
CA SER A 90 12.79 1.65 21.96
C SER A 90 12.21 3.02 21.61
N PHE A 91 12.89 3.77 20.76
CA PHE A 91 12.41 5.06 20.27
C PHE A 91 11.17 4.88 19.37
N PHE A 92 11.22 3.96 18.41
CA PHE A 92 10.07 3.70 17.51
C PHE A 92 8.87 3.12 18.27
N ASP A 93 9.10 2.23 19.22
CA ASP A 93 8.05 1.68 20.08
C ASP A 93 7.37 2.79 20.89
N ALA A 94 8.14 3.74 21.44
CA ALA A 94 7.59 4.86 22.21
C ALA A 94 6.77 5.81 21.34
N GLU A 95 7.20 6.09 20.11
CA GLU A 95 6.50 6.96 19.17
C GLU A 95 5.20 6.31 18.66
N LEU A 96 5.17 4.98 18.45
CA LEU A 96 4.04 4.24 17.89
C LEU A 96 3.18 3.52 18.94
N ILE A 97 3.43 3.72 20.24
CA ILE A 97 2.78 2.96 21.32
C ILE A 97 1.25 3.03 21.33
N ASN A 98 0.69 4.13 20.83
CA ASN A 98 -0.76 4.36 20.74
C ASN A 98 -1.29 4.18 19.31
N ASP A 99 -0.46 3.71 18.40
CA ASP A 99 -0.84 3.49 17.02
C ASP A 99 -1.31 2.02 16.84
N GLU A 100 -2.16 1.79 15.85
CA GLU A 100 -2.68 0.45 15.53
C GLU A 100 -1.65 -0.41 14.77
N ILE A 101 -0.45 0.13 14.57
CA ILE A 101 0.68 -0.49 13.86
C ILE A 101 1.97 -0.34 14.66
N SER A 102 2.92 -1.21 14.39
CA SER A 102 4.25 -1.16 15.01
C SER A 102 5.34 -1.34 13.97
N LEU A 103 6.50 -0.72 14.20
CA LEU A 103 7.71 -0.90 13.37
C LEU A 103 8.67 -1.84 14.09
N ILE A 104 8.94 -2.98 13.49
CA ILE A 104 9.81 -4.03 14.06
C ILE A 104 11.15 -4.00 13.35
N LEU A 105 12.22 -3.81 14.10
CA LEU A 105 13.56 -3.91 13.58
C LEU A 105 14.14 -5.32 13.78
N SER A 106 14.96 -5.76 12.84
CA SER A 106 15.78 -6.97 12.91
C SER A 106 17.09 -6.75 12.17
N TYR A 107 18.11 -7.53 12.50
CA TYR A 107 19.42 -7.39 11.86
C TYR A 107 20.13 -8.72 11.74
N VAL A 108 21.09 -8.77 10.82
CA VAL A 108 22.04 -9.87 10.68
C VAL A 108 23.42 -9.30 10.36
N LYS A 109 24.46 -9.93 10.88
CA LYS A 109 25.83 -9.66 10.46
C LYS A 109 26.08 -10.38 9.14
N LEU A 110 26.52 -9.65 8.11
CA LEU A 110 26.80 -10.23 6.80
C LEU A 110 28.10 -11.01 6.83
N SER A 111 28.08 -12.22 6.28
CA SER A 111 29.22 -13.05 5.97
C SER A 111 29.75 -12.77 4.55
N GLU A 112 31.03 -13.08 4.29
CA GLU A 112 31.63 -12.77 2.98
C GLU A 112 31.02 -13.57 1.84
N ASP A 113 30.62 -14.83 2.08
CA ASP A 113 30.12 -15.76 1.05
C ASP A 113 28.76 -16.39 1.40
N GLY A 114 28.02 -15.83 2.33
CA GLY A 114 26.84 -16.44 2.92
C GLY A 114 25.56 -15.64 2.86
N PHE A 115 25.39 -14.69 1.90
CA PHE A 115 24.24 -13.78 1.86
C PHE A 115 22.88 -14.50 1.93
N SER A 116 22.72 -15.63 1.24
CA SER A 116 21.48 -16.43 1.29
C SER A 116 21.16 -16.94 2.71
N GLU A 117 22.16 -17.41 3.46
CA GLU A 117 21.97 -17.84 4.84
C GLU A 117 21.72 -16.64 5.77
N ASP A 118 22.46 -15.55 5.57
CA ASP A 118 22.27 -14.31 6.32
C ASP A 118 20.86 -13.76 6.11
N TRP A 119 20.36 -13.77 4.87
CA TRP A 119 18.98 -13.41 4.53
C TRP A 119 17.95 -14.30 5.24
N ARG A 120 18.20 -15.63 5.24
CA ARG A 120 17.34 -16.58 5.96
C ARG A 120 17.30 -16.29 7.45
N GLN A 121 18.43 -15.97 8.06
CA GLN A 121 18.53 -15.61 9.48
C GLN A 121 17.81 -14.29 9.77
N LEU A 122 17.98 -13.27 8.93
CA LEU A 122 17.29 -11.99 9.06
C LEU A 122 15.75 -12.16 9.05
N ARG A 123 15.24 -13.01 8.16
CA ARG A 123 13.79 -13.33 8.12
C ARG A 123 13.30 -14.05 9.37
N LEU A 124 14.05 -15.02 9.86
CA LEU A 124 13.72 -15.75 11.08
C LEU A 124 13.70 -14.80 12.29
N GLU A 125 14.68 -13.93 12.40
CA GLU A 125 14.76 -12.93 13.47
C GLU A 125 13.60 -11.94 13.38
N GLY A 126 13.31 -11.42 12.19
CA GLY A 126 12.15 -10.53 11.98
C GLY A 126 10.82 -11.19 12.36
N ASN A 127 10.59 -12.43 11.96
CA ASN A 127 9.38 -13.17 12.32
C ASN A 127 9.29 -13.41 13.84
N ARG A 128 10.42 -13.67 14.48
CA ARG A 128 10.48 -13.83 15.94
C ARG A 128 10.14 -12.53 16.65
N ASN A 129 10.71 -11.41 16.20
CA ASN A 129 10.50 -10.11 16.81
C ASN A 129 9.04 -9.62 16.65
N LYS A 130 8.36 -10.00 15.56
CA LYS A 130 6.91 -9.75 15.36
C LYS A 130 6.01 -10.42 16.40
N LEU A 131 6.47 -11.48 17.06
CA LEU A 131 5.70 -12.15 18.12
C LEU A 131 5.70 -11.35 19.43
N THR A 132 6.59 -10.38 19.57
CA THR A 132 6.72 -9.56 20.78
C THR A 132 6.77 -8.07 20.42
N PRO A 133 5.73 -7.54 19.76
CA PRO A 133 5.68 -6.12 19.43
C PRO A 133 5.70 -5.30 20.72
N LEU A 134 6.30 -4.11 20.68
CA LEU A 134 6.46 -3.21 21.82
C LEU A 134 7.18 -3.83 23.04
N SER A 135 8.04 -4.83 22.80
CA SER A 135 8.77 -5.53 23.89
C SER A 135 9.63 -4.59 24.73
N THR A 136 10.12 -3.49 24.17
CA THR A 136 10.89 -2.47 24.87
C THR A 136 10.05 -1.56 25.76
N GLN A 137 8.71 -1.58 25.58
CA GLN A 137 7.74 -0.76 26.32
C GLN A 137 6.84 -1.61 27.24
N PHE A 138 7.19 -2.89 27.45
CA PHE A 138 6.36 -3.86 28.16
C PHE A 138 5.91 -3.36 29.55
N ASP A 139 6.83 -2.75 30.29
CA ASP A 139 6.51 -2.20 31.62
C ASP A 139 5.50 -1.05 31.57
N GLN A 140 5.49 -0.27 30.50
CA GLN A 140 4.56 0.85 30.30
C GLN A 140 3.15 0.36 29.94
N LEU A 141 3.02 -0.76 29.19
CA LEU A 141 1.74 -1.35 28.82
C LEU A 141 0.93 -1.82 30.03
N PHE A 142 1.62 -2.19 31.14
CA PHE A 142 1.00 -2.63 32.38
C PHE A 142 0.90 -1.56 33.46
N THR A 143 1.31 -0.33 33.17
CA THR A 143 1.11 0.79 34.09
C THR A 143 -0.38 1.05 34.20
N PRO A 144 -1.00 1.06 35.40
CA PRO A 144 -2.41 1.34 35.56
C PRO A 144 -2.74 2.70 34.94
N TYR A 145 -3.74 2.73 34.09
CA TYR A 145 -4.25 3.95 33.50
C TYR A 145 -4.76 4.86 34.63
N ASN A 146 -4.09 5.99 34.85
CA ASN A 146 -4.48 6.89 35.89
C ASN A 146 -5.51 7.87 35.31
N ASP A 147 -6.81 7.63 35.55
CA ASP A 147 -7.96 8.44 35.10
C ASP A 147 -7.90 9.92 35.53
N GLY A 148 -6.85 10.33 36.28
CA GLY A 148 -6.69 11.66 36.85
C GLY A 148 -6.45 12.81 35.86
N HIS A 149 -6.20 12.52 34.61
CA HIS A 149 -6.05 13.51 33.54
C HIS A 149 -6.92 13.17 32.33
N ALA A 150 -8.22 13.10 32.55
CA ALA A 150 -9.19 13.32 31.50
C ALA A 150 -9.23 14.81 31.09
N ASP A 151 -8.08 15.36 30.79
CA ASP A 151 -8.01 16.49 29.86
C ASP A 151 -8.54 15.93 28.55
N GLY A 152 -9.61 16.50 27.98
CA GLY A 152 -10.32 16.01 26.80
C GLY A 152 -9.50 15.82 25.50
N ASN A 153 -8.20 15.72 25.62
CA ASN A 153 -7.18 15.21 24.72
C ASN A 153 -6.68 13.85 25.22
N GLY A 154 -7.56 12.86 25.32
CA GLY A 154 -7.11 11.47 25.36
C GLY A 154 -6.08 11.31 24.24
N SER A 155 -4.88 10.74 24.53
CA SER A 155 -3.79 10.65 23.58
C SER A 155 -4.27 9.89 22.33
N THR A 156 -4.82 10.67 21.40
CA THR A 156 -5.12 10.15 20.07
C THR A 156 -3.77 9.86 19.46
N GLY A 157 -3.52 8.59 19.11
CA GLY A 157 -2.26 8.17 18.51
C GLY A 157 -1.81 9.14 17.42
N HIS A 158 -0.51 9.28 17.25
CA HIS A 158 0.09 10.18 16.25
C HIS A 158 -0.53 9.99 14.87
N TRP A 159 -0.89 8.75 14.53
CA TRP A 159 -1.49 8.40 13.26
C TRP A 159 -2.78 9.17 12.95
N LYS A 160 -3.68 9.39 13.92
CA LYS A 160 -4.96 10.04 13.66
C LYS A 160 -4.79 11.48 13.18
N ARG A 161 -3.84 12.22 13.76
CA ARG A 161 -3.52 13.59 13.33
C ARG A 161 -2.89 13.60 11.95
N THR A 162 -1.90 12.70 11.74
CA THR A 162 -1.19 12.58 10.48
C THR A 162 -2.12 12.13 9.35
N VAL A 163 -2.94 11.10 9.57
CA VAL A 163 -3.92 10.63 8.58
C VAL A 163 -4.97 11.69 8.28
N ALA A 164 -5.48 12.41 9.28
CA ALA A 164 -6.42 13.51 9.06
C ALA A 164 -5.79 14.65 8.24
N PHE A 165 -4.53 14.99 8.51
CA PHE A 165 -3.76 15.94 7.73
C PHE A 165 -3.56 15.46 6.29
N LEU A 166 -3.08 14.23 6.09
CA LEU A 166 -2.87 13.61 4.77
C LEU A 166 -4.18 13.55 3.98
N SER A 167 -5.28 13.13 4.60
CA SER A 167 -6.59 13.05 3.94
C SER A 167 -7.07 14.41 3.41
N LYS A 168 -6.81 15.51 4.14
CA LYS A 168 -7.09 16.86 3.65
C LYS A 168 -6.13 17.27 2.52
N SER A 169 -4.86 17.01 2.69
CA SER A 169 -3.81 17.38 1.73
C SER A 169 -3.98 16.73 0.38
N LEU A 170 -4.44 15.46 0.35
CA LEU A 170 -4.72 14.71 -0.86
C LEU A 170 -5.87 15.33 -1.69
N THR A 171 -6.78 16.08 -1.06
CA THR A 171 -7.91 16.71 -1.74
C THR A 171 -7.69 18.18 -2.11
N GLN A 172 -6.70 18.83 -1.50
CA GLN A 172 -6.46 20.26 -1.66
C GLN A 172 -5.01 20.56 -2.05
N LYS A 173 -4.56 19.98 -3.17
CA LYS A 173 -3.16 20.10 -3.64
C LYS A 173 -2.62 21.53 -3.68
N ASN A 174 -3.48 22.54 -3.90
CA ASN A 174 -3.09 23.95 -4.02
C ASN A 174 -2.98 24.73 -2.71
N SER A 175 -3.56 24.24 -1.61
CA SER A 175 -3.53 24.90 -0.29
C SER A 175 -2.57 24.25 0.72
N PHE A 176 -1.77 23.30 0.26
CA PHE A 176 -0.88 22.52 1.12
C PHE A 176 0.17 23.36 1.86
N LYS A 177 0.69 24.42 1.22
CA LYS A 177 1.74 25.29 1.78
C LYS A 177 1.31 26.12 3.00
N GLU A 178 0.01 26.23 3.26
CA GLU A 178 -0.54 27.06 4.34
C GLU A 178 -1.06 26.22 5.53
N MET A 179 -0.98 24.89 5.44
CA MET A 179 -1.49 24.01 6.49
C MET A 179 -0.39 23.67 7.49
N GLU A 180 -0.50 24.19 8.71
CA GLU A 180 0.25 23.65 9.84
C GLU A 180 -0.24 22.24 10.14
N SER A 181 0.63 21.24 10.06
CA SER A 181 0.23 19.86 10.28
C SER A 181 -0.10 19.59 11.75
N GLY A 182 0.63 20.22 12.65
CA GLY A 182 0.63 19.85 14.06
C GLY A 182 0.94 18.37 14.30
N ALA A 183 1.37 17.67 13.24
CA ALA A 183 1.70 16.26 13.25
C ALA A 183 3.22 16.08 13.14
N SER A 184 3.80 15.39 14.10
CA SER A 184 5.21 15.00 14.07
C SER A 184 5.29 13.47 14.07
N LEU A 185 6.30 12.93 13.42
CA LEU A 185 6.61 11.52 13.42
C LEU A 185 8.14 11.36 13.43
N PHE A 186 8.66 10.60 14.38
CA PHE A 186 10.09 10.39 14.62
C PHE A 186 10.89 11.71 14.71
N GLY A 187 10.32 12.68 15.45
CA GLY A 187 10.94 13.99 15.67
C GLY A 187 10.88 14.96 14.48
N ARG A 188 10.22 14.61 13.37
CA ARG A 188 10.10 15.46 12.18
C ARG A 188 8.69 16.00 12.01
N ASP A 189 8.56 17.27 11.61
CA ASP A 189 7.29 17.83 11.15
C ASP A 189 6.91 17.20 9.80
N VAL A 190 5.74 16.57 9.77
CA VAL A 190 5.27 15.83 8.60
C VAL A 190 5.00 16.76 7.42
N ALA A 191 4.41 17.95 7.64
CA ALA A 191 4.08 18.86 6.55
C ALA A 191 5.34 19.44 5.91
N ALA A 192 6.31 19.86 6.72
CA ALA A 192 7.59 20.35 6.24
C ALA A 192 8.31 19.27 5.42
N TYR A 193 8.40 18.05 5.93
CA TYR A 193 9.05 16.94 5.25
C TYR A 193 8.42 16.62 3.88
N LEU A 194 7.09 16.54 3.82
CA LEU A 194 6.36 16.24 2.58
C LEU A 194 6.54 17.33 1.53
N THR A 195 6.60 18.60 1.97
CA THR A 195 6.80 19.76 1.08
C THR A 195 8.22 19.80 0.51
N GLU A 196 9.23 19.64 1.37
CA GLU A 196 10.63 19.69 1.00
C GLU A 196 11.02 18.56 0.02
N ASN A 197 10.37 17.40 0.15
CA ASN A 197 10.66 16.21 -0.66
C ASN A 197 9.66 15.99 -1.80
N ASN A 198 8.72 16.91 -2.05
CA ASN A 198 7.69 16.82 -3.10
C ASN A 198 6.89 15.49 -3.09
N MET A 199 6.74 14.86 -1.92
CA MET A 199 6.20 13.50 -1.81
C MET A 199 4.72 13.38 -2.21
N LEU A 200 3.98 14.48 -2.26
CA LEU A 200 2.57 14.48 -2.65
C LEU A 200 2.34 14.57 -4.17
N GLU A 201 3.35 14.97 -4.94
CA GLU A 201 3.19 15.13 -6.40
C GLU A 201 2.98 13.79 -7.13
N GLY A 202 3.47 12.69 -6.57
CA GLY A 202 3.34 11.35 -7.14
C GLY A 202 2.09 10.57 -6.72
N ILE A 203 1.26 11.12 -5.83
CA ILE A 203 0.08 10.40 -5.33
C ILE A 203 -1.05 10.53 -6.34
N PHE A 204 -1.47 9.39 -6.86
CA PHE A 204 -2.60 9.30 -7.77
C PHE A 204 -3.89 8.99 -7.01
N LEU A 205 -4.93 9.76 -7.32
CA LEU A 205 -6.30 9.53 -6.87
C LEU A 205 -7.26 9.81 -8.05
N PRO A 206 -8.26 8.97 -8.31
CA PRO A 206 -9.33 9.30 -9.23
C PRO A 206 -10.01 10.60 -8.81
N GLN A 207 -10.04 11.59 -9.71
CA GLN A 207 -10.62 12.90 -9.45
C GLN A 207 -11.56 13.29 -10.57
N TRP A 208 -12.58 14.05 -10.22
CA TRP A 208 -13.45 14.69 -11.18
C TRP A 208 -12.66 15.72 -12.00
N ASP A 209 -12.68 15.58 -13.31
CA ASP A 209 -12.22 16.59 -14.26
C ASP A 209 -13.38 17.07 -15.14
N GLN A 210 -13.18 18.17 -15.84
CA GLN A 210 -14.23 18.76 -16.66
C GLN A 210 -14.75 17.80 -17.74
N PRO A 211 -13.92 17.04 -18.50
CA PRO A 211 -14.40 16.06 -19.48
C PRO A 211 -15.29 14.97 -18.88
N LEU A 212 -14.91 14.42 -17.71
CA LEU A 212 -15.72 13.41 -17.02
C LEU A 212 -17.05 13.97 -16.56
N MET A 213 -17.07 15.20 -16.01
CA MET A 213 -18.31 15.85 -15.58
C MET A 213 -19.27 16.04 -16.75
N GLU A 214 -18.79 16.51 -17.88
CA GLU A 214 -19.58 16.67 -19.11
C GLU A 214 -20.11 15.32 -19.62
N ALA A 215 -19.31 14.26 -19.61
CA ALA A 215 -19.72 12.91 -19.98
C ALA A 215 -20.83 12.36 -19.04
N VAL A 216 -20.71 12.59 -17.74
CA VAL A 216 -21.71 12.20 -16.74
C VAL A 216 -23.02 12.95 -16.94
N GLU A 217 -22.98 14.26 -17.18
CA GLU A 217 -24.17 15.06 -17.46
C GLU A 217 -24.88 14.60 -18.75
N ALA A 218 -24.13 14.35 -19.81
CA ALA A 218 -24.69 13.82 -21.07
C ALA A 218 -25.34 12.45 -20.85
N HIS A 219 -24.67 11.52 -20.14
CA HIS A 219 -25.23 10.21 -19.83
C HIS A 219 -26.54 10.31 -19.03
N LYS A 220 -26.60 11.18 -18.02
CA LYS A 220 -27.82 11.41 -17.21
C LYS A 220 -28.96 12.01 -18.04
N ALA A 221 -28.65 12.87 -19.00
CA ALA A 221 -29.64 13.44 -19.90
C ALA A 221 -30.27 12.41 -20.83
N ASP A 222 -29.46 11.49 -21.35
CA ASP A 222 -29.92 10.39 -22.24
C ASP A 222 -30.61 9.26 -21.46
N ASN A 223 -30.30 9.09 -20.18
CA ASN A 223 -30.84 8.03 -19.33
C ASN A 223 -31.44 8.60 -18.01
N PRO A 224 -32.55 9.35 -18.09
CA PRO A 224 -33.15 9.95 -16.93
C PRO A 224 -33.62 8.88 -15.95
N LYS A 225 -33.03 8.81 -14.76
CA LYS A 225 -33.50 7.96 -13.67
C LYS A 225 -34.86 8.46 -13.19
N PRO A 226 -35.86 7.57 -12.93
CA PRO A 226 -37.06 7.99 -12.20
C PRO A 226 -36.64 8.54 -10.86
N GLU A 227 -37.26 9.65 -10.41
CA GLU A 227 -36.93 10.29 -9.11
C GLU A 227 -36.92 9.26 -7.99
N ALA A 228 -35.71 8.78 -7.66
CA ALA A 228 -35.50 7.96 -6.47
C ALA A 228 -35.53 8.86 -5.24
N ARG A 229 -36.25 8.43 -4.20
CA ARG A 229 -36.23 9.09 -2.89
C ARG A 229 -34.83 8.99 -2.30
N ASP A 230 -34.08 10.04 -2.55
CA ASP A 230 -32.67 10.16 -2.14
C ASP A 230 -32.58 10.36 -0.63
N THR A 231 -32.08 9.36 0.08
CA THR A 231 -31.82 9.45 1.52
C THR A 231 -30.31 9.61 1.84
N ASN A 232 -29.43 9.45 0.86
CA ASN A 232 -28.00 9.67 1.00
C ASN A 232 -27.58 10.86 0.14
N LYS A 233 -27.13 11.94 0.77
CA LYS A 233 -26.47 13.05 0.07
C LYS A 233 -25.15 12.52 -0.52
N GLU A 234 -25.21 12.12 -1.77
CA GLU A 234 -24.01 11.92 -2.58
C GLU A 234 -23.19 13.21 -2.60
N ILE A 235 -21.89 13.09 -2.57
CA ILE A 235 -21.00 14.25 -2.73
C ILE A 235 -21.16 14.70 -4.18
N GLU A 236 -21.72 15.91 -4.39
CA GLU A 236 -21.90 16.45 -5.74
C GLU A 236 -20.55 16.46 -6.48
N PRO A 237 -20.54 16.03 -7.74
CA PRO A 237 -19.37 16.10 -8.61
C PRO A 237 -18.85 17.55 -8.67
N LYS A 238 -17.59 17.73 -8.32
CA LYS A 238 -16.90 19.01 -8.42
C LYS A 238 -15.49 18.76 -8.90
N GLU A 239 -15.04 19.55 -9.85
CA GLU A 239 -13.68 19.48 -10.39
C GLU A 239 -12.63 19.46 -9.27
N GLY A 240 -11.69 18.51 -9.35
CA GLY A 240 -10.65 18.27 -8.36
C GLY A 240 -11.08 17.48 -7.12
N ASN A 241 -12.38 17.24 -6.91
CA ASN A 241 -12.82 16.33 -5.86
C ASN A 241 -12.48 14.88 -6.21
N VAL A 242 -12.22 14.07 -5.17
CA VAL A 242 -12.00 12.64 -5.33
C VAL A 242 -13.32 11.95 -5.68
N ILE A 243 -13.29 11.06 -6.66
CA ILE A 243 -14.41 10.19 -7.04
C ILE A 243 -14.60 9.17 -5.92
N ASP A 244 -15.79 9.07 -5.36
CA ASP A 244 -16.09 8.09 -4.32
C ASP A 244 -16.45 6.70 -4.90
N PHE A 245 -16.53 5.70 -4.04
CA PHE A 245 -16.82 4.33 -4.47
C PHE A 245 -18.21 4.15 -5.04
N GLY A 246 -19.18 4.96 -4.63
CA GLY A 246 -20.51 4.95 -5.20
C GLY A 246 -20.51 5.34 -6.67
N HIS A 247 -19.78 6.40 -7.03
CA HIS A 247 -19.64 6.81 -8.43
C HIS A 247 -18.86 5.78 -9.26
N LEU A 248 -17.83 5.12 -8.68
CA LEU A 248 -17.13 4.03 -9.40
C LEU A 248 -18.07 2.86 -9.74
N ALA A 249 -18.94 2.48 -8.81
CA ALA A 249 -19.97 1.46 -9.05
C ALA A 249 -20.98 1.93 -10.09
N GLU A 250 -21.39 3.20 -10.06
CA GLU A 250 -22.30 3.81 -11.06
C GLU A 250 -21.66 3.79 -12.46
N PHE A 251 -20.38 4.10 -12.60
CA PHE A 251 -19.66 4.02 -13.88
C PHE A 251 -19.63 2.59 -14.42
N ALA A 252 -19.41 1.59 -13.56
CA ALA A 252 -19.50 0.19 -13.93
C ALA A 252 -20.93 -0.18 -14.40
N GLN A 253 -21.96 0.29 -13.69
CA GLN A 253 -23.35 0.06 -14.05
C GLN A 253 -23.69 0.61 -15.43
N TRP A 254 -23.20 1.79 -15.79
CA TRP A 254 -23.45 2.38 -17.10
C TRP A 254 -22.89 1.54 -18.24
N ARG A 255 -21.70 0.96 -18.05
CA ARG A 255 -21.05 0.13 -19.08
C ARG A 255 -21.57 -1.31 -19.12
N THR A 256 -21.87 -1.88 -17.95
CA THR A 256 -22.07 -3.33 -17.81
C THR A 256 -23.48 -3.71 -17.32
N GLY A 257 -24.27 -2.75 -16.87
CA GLY A 257 -25.57 -2.98 -16.23
C GLY A 257 -25.48 -3.41 -14.76
N THR A 258 -24.26 -3.49 -14.16
CA THR A 258 -24.05 -4.01 -12.79
C THR A 258 -23.20 -3.06 -11.96
N ASP A 259 -23.71 -2.63 -10.80
CA ASP A 259 -23.14 -1.65 -9.89
C ASP A 259 -22.18 -2.26 -8.84
N LEU A 260 -21.18 -3.00 -9.31
CA LEU A 260 -20.20 -3.63 -8.43
C LEU A 260 -18.89 -2.83 -8.36
N ILE A 261 -18.21 -2.94 -7.21
CA ILE A 261 -16.83 -2.51 -6.98
C ILE A 261 -15.95 -3.73 -7.03
N GLY A 262 -14.84 -3.63 -7.76
CA GLY A 262 -13.76 -4.61 -7.75
C GLY A 262 -12.68 -4.21 -6.76
N VAL A 263 -12.21 -5.18 -6.00
CA VAL A 263 -11.02 -5.08 -5.12
C VAL A 263 -10.00 -6.06 -5.64
N LEU A 264 -8.83 -5.55 -6.01
CA LEU A 264 -7.72 -6.32 -6.58
C LEU A 264 -6.53 -6.29 -5.64
N LYS A 265 -6.06 -7.47 -5.26
CA LYS A 265 -4.75 -7.66 -4.65
C LYS A 265 -3.85 -8.44 -5.59
N MET A 266 -2.61 -7.97 -5.77
CA MET A 266 -1.59 -8.63 -6.60
C MET A 266 -0.33 -8.83 -5.76
N ASP A 267 0.35 -9.96 -5.96
CA ASP A 267 1.56 -10.35 -5.24
C ASP A 267 2.50 -11.12 -6.17
N ILE A 268 3.81 -10.86 -6.05
CA ILE A 268 4.82 -11.61 -6.83
C ILE A 268 5.05 -12.97 -6.18
N ASP A 269 4.87 -14.03 -6.98
CA ASP A 269 5.04 -15.40 -6.49
C ASP A 269 6.48 -15.70 -6.10
N ASP A 270 6.65 -16.37 -4.97
CA ASP A 270 7.93 -16.91 -4.51
C ASP A 270 9.08 -15.88 -4.35
N LEU A 271 8.79 -14.57 -4.31
CA LEU A 271 9.82 -13.54 -4.21
C LEU A 271 10.74 -13.75 -2.98
N SER A 272 10.16 -14.16 -1.87
CA SER A 272 10.93 -14.49 -0.66
C SER A 272 11.90 -15.66 -0.86
N ARG A 273 11.55 -16.62 -1.72
CA ARG A 273 12.43 -17.74 -2.08
C ARG A 273 13.53 -17.25 -3.03
N LEU A 274 13.19 -16.43 -4.00
CA LEU A 274 14.16 -15.84 -4.92
C LEU A 274 15.22 -15.05 -4.16
N PHE A 275 14.84 -14.14 -3.29
CA PHE A 275 15.78 -13.40 -2.44
C PHE A 275 16.61 -14.32 -1.53
N GLY A 276 16.08 -15.47 -1.12
CA GLY A 276 16.83 -16.49 -0.38
C GLY A 276 17.83 -17.29 -1.22
N THR A 277 17.76 -17.24 -2.56
CA THR A 277 18.71 -17.89 -3.47
C THR A 277 19.79 -16.95 -3.99
N GLU A 278 19.63 -15.62 -3.74
CA GLU A 278 20.61 -14.62 -4.14
C GLU A 278 21.99 -14.90 -3.56
N LYS A 279 22.99 -14.84 -4.40
CA LYS A 279 24.38 -15.10 -4.02
C LYS A 279 25.12 -13.83 -3.62
N SER A 280 24.55 -12.67 -3.93
CA SER A 280 25.17 -11.39 -3.63
C SER A 280 24.16 -10.31 -3.20
N GLU A 281 24.56 -9.48 -2.29
CA GLU A 281 23.80 -8.29 -1.88
C GLU A 281 23.55 -7.31 -3.03
N THR A 282 24.48 -7.24 -4.01
CA THR A 282 24.36 -6.36 -5.18
C THR A 282 23.20 -6.81 -6.08
N GLU A 283 23.08 -8.11 -6.35
CA GLU A 283 22.01 -8.67 -7.16
C GLU A 283 20.65 -8.47 -6.47
N PHE A 284 20.60 -8.66 -5.13
CA PHE A 284 19.42 -8.40 -4.33
C PHE A 284 18.96 -6.93 -4.44
N ALA A 285 19.89 -5.98 -4.27
CA ALA A 285 19.59 -4.54 -4.33
C ALA A 285 19.07 -4.16 -5.73
N LEU A 286 19.76 -4.61 -6.79
CA LEU A 286 19.37 -4.35 -8.17
C LEU A 286 17.99 -4.93 -8.49
N LEU A 287 17.70 -6.16 -8.08
CA LEU A 287 16.40 -6.79 -8.32
C LEU A 287 15.28 -6.06 -7.59
N SER A 288 15.50 -5.68 -6.33
CA SER A 288 14.54 -4.89 -5.56
C SER A 288 14.23 -3.55 -6.20
N GLU A 289 15.27 -2.85 -6.68
CA GLU A 289 15.14 -1.58 -7.40
C GLU A 289 14.35 -1.75 -8.71
N GLN A 290 14.68 -2.77 -9.51
CA GLN A 290 13.99 -3.04 -10.79
C GLN A 290 12.51 -3.37 -10.59
N LEU A 291 12.16 -4.16 -9.57
CA LEU A 291 10.78 -4.47 -9.23
C LEU A 291 10.00 -3.22 -8.81
N GLN A 292 10.58 -2.41 -7.93
CA GLN A 292 9.96 -1.15 -7.49
C GLN A 292 9.74 -0.20 -8.68
N MET A 293 10.77 0.01 -9.50
CA MET A 293 10.69 0.87 -10.69
C MET A 293 9.66 0.35 -11.70
N PHE A 294 9.53 -0.98 -11.86
CA PHE A 294 8.52 -1.55 -12.73
C PHE A 294 7.11 -1.16 -12.28
N PHE A 295 6.75 -1.43 -11.03
CA PHE A 295 5.40 -1.12 -10.53
C PHE A 295 5.11 0.38 -10.58
N GLU A 296 6.03 1.23 -10.13
CA GLU A 296 5.85 2.67 -10.16
C GLU A 296 5.63 3.22 -11.57
N ARG A 297 6.42 2.76 -12.53
CA ARG A 297 6.34 3.20 -13.93
C ARG A 297 5.08 2.66 -14.59
N GLU A 298 4.81 1.36 -14.45
CA GLU A 298 3.75 0.67 -15.16
C GLU A 298 2.37 1.09 -14.67
N ILE A 299 2.20 1.27 -13.35
CA ILE A 299 0.97 1.80 -12.80
C ILE A 299 0.69 3.22 -13.30
N LYS A 300 1.70 4.09 -13.30
CA LYS A 300 1.55 5.45 -13.85
C LYS A 300 1.19 5.43 -15.33
N ARG A 301 1.82 4.55 -16.12
CA ARG A 301 1.53 4.38 -17.54
C ARG A 301 0.07 3.94 -17.76
N LEU A 302 -0.34 2.85 -17.13
CA LEU A 302 -1.70 2.31 -17.27
C LEU A 302 -2.77 3.32 -16.83
N LEU A 303 -2.54 4.01 -15.71
CA LEU A 303 -3.48 5.01 -15.21
C LEU A 303 -3.58 6.25 -16.11
N SER A 304 -2.60 6.51 -16.98
CA SER A 304 -2.60 7.64 -17.93
C SER A 304 -3.16 7.28 -19.31
N GLU A 305 -3.39 6.01 -19.60
CA GLU A 305 -3.83 5.51 -20.89
C GLU A 305 -5.33 5.16 -20.88
N GLU A 306 -5.94 5.23 -22.07
CA GLU A 306 -7.24 4.64 -22.31
C GLU A 306 -7.08 3.15 -22.59
N ALA A 307 -7.99 2.35 -22.09
CA ALA A 307 -8.01 0.92 -22.30
C ALA A 307 -9.39 0.45 -22.78
N SER A 308 -9.45 -0.73 -23.36
CA SER A 308 -10.72 -1.41 -23.58
C SER A 308 -11.02 -2.33 -22.40
N ASP A 309 -12.26 -2.32 -21.95
CA ASP A 309 -12.74 -3.30 -20.98
C ASP A 309 -12.91 -4.70 -21.64
N LEU A 310 -13.39 -5.66 -20.87
CA LEU A 310 -13.64 -7.02 -21.36
C LEU A 310 -14.78 -7.10 -22.39
N PHE A 311 -15.56 -6.05 -22.53
CA PHE A 311 -16.73 -5.97 -23.43
C PHE A 311 -16.44 -5.11 -24.66
N GLY A 312 -15.24 -4.51 -24.75
CA GLY A 312 -14.80 -3.65 -25.85
C GLY A 312 -15.14 -2.17 -25.68
N GLU A 313 -15.67 -1.77 -24.51
CA GLU A 313 -15.93 -0.37 -24.19
C GLU A 313 -14.62 0.33 -23.77
N THR A 314 -14.51 1.62 -24.08
CA THR A 314 -13.34 2.42 -23.69
C THR A 314 -13.42 2.82 -22.22
N ILE A 315 -12.35 2.56 -21.47
CA ILE A 315 -12.22 2.92 -20.07
C ILE A 315 -10.96 3.76 -19.85
N GLU A 316 -11.11 4.88 -19.19
CA GLU A 316 -10.00 5.63 -18.61
C GLU A 316 -9.72 5.14 -17.19
N PHE A 317 -8.63 4.42 -16.97
CA PHE A 317 -8.28 3.90 -15.64
C PHE A 317 -8.11 4.99 -14.59
N LYS A 318 -7.63 6.19 -14.99
CA LYS A 318 -7.47 7.33 -14.07
C LYS A 318 -8.74 7.74 -13.33
N HIS A 319 -9.92 7.51 -13.91
CA HIS A 319 -11.21 7.83 -13.31
C HIS A 319 -11.89 6.63 -12.64
N ASN A 320 -11.39 5.42 -12.89
CA ASN A 320 -12.05 4.18 -12.50
C ASN A 320 -11.27 3.33 -11.51
N ILE A 321 -9.95 3.60 -11.29
CA ILE A 321 -9.09 2.78 -10.44
C ILE A 321 -8.40 3.60 -9.37
N TYR A 322 -8.49 3.09 -8.16
CA TYR A 322 -7.93 3.64 -6.94
C TYR A 322 -6.73 2.81 -6.50
N PRO A 323 -5.48 3.25 -6.72
CA PRO A 323 -4.31 2.56 -6.18
C PRO A 323 -4.21 2.88 -4.68
N VAL A 324 -4.73 1.98 -3.84
CA VAL A 324 -4.71 2.15 -2.39
C VAL A 324 -3.29 2.00 -1.87
N PHE A 325 -2.64 0.89 -2.24
CA PHE A 325 -1.30 0.55 -1.80
C PHE A 325 -0.49 -0.02 -2.97
N VAL A 326 0.73 0.46 -3.12
CA VAL A 326 1.71 -0.05 -4.08
C VAL A 326 3.02 -0.12 -3.34
N GLY A 327 3.52 -1.31 -3.10
CA GLY A 327 4.72 -1.46 -2.31
C GLY A 327 5.48 -2.73 -2.67
N GLY A 328 6.57 -2.57 -3.39
CA GLY A 328 7.49 -3.66 -3.68
C GLY A 328 6.85 -4.82 -4.44
N ASP A 329 6.43 -5.82 -3.71
CA ASP A 329 5.84 -7.07 -4.20
C ASP A 329 4.32 -7.12 -4.08
N ASP A 330 3.72 -6.28 -3.25
CA ASP A 330 2.29 -6.30 -2.92
C ASP A 330 1.59 -5.03 -3.41
N CYS A 331 0.53 -5.19 -4.19
CA CYS A 331 -0.26 -4.08 -4.74
C CYS A 331 -1.75 -4.28 -4.44
N PHE A 332 -2.43 -3.19 -4.10
CA PHE A 332 -3.84 -3.20 -3.77
C PHE A 332 -4.59 -2.06 -4.46
N PHE A 333 -5.64 -2.42 -5.20
CA PHE A 333 -6.44 -1.50 -5.97
C PHE A 333 -7.92 -1.68 -5.67
N ILE A 334 -8.69 -0.60 -5.76
CA ILE A 334 -10.16 -0.61 -5.72
C ILE A 334 -10.67 0.17 -6.93
N GLY A 335 -11.76 -0.27 -7.54
CA GLY A 335 -12.31 0.46 -8.70
C GLY A 335 -13.62 -0.10 -9.21
N ALA A 336 -14.10 0.46 -10.29
CA ALA A 336 -15.18 -0.12 -11.06
C ALA A 336 -14.80 -1.56 -11.46
N TRP A 337 -15.68 -2.53 -11.24
CA TRP A 337 -15.31 -3.95 -11.32
C TRP A 337 -14.77 -4.37 -12.70
N ASP A 338 -15.37 -3.85 -13.76
CA ASP A 338 -14.95 -4.08 -15.14
C ASP A 338 -13.57 -3.49 -15.45
N ALA A 339 -13.32 -2.27 -14.94
CA ALA A 339 -12.01 -1.62 -15.02
C ALA A 339 -10.93 -2.38 -14.25
N ILE A 340 -11.26 -2.92 -13.08
CA ILE A 340 -10.34 -3.74 -12.27
C ILE A 340 -9.92 -5.00 -13.02
N LEU A 341 -10.85 -5.69 -13.69
CA LEU A 341 -10.52 -6.88 -14.48
C LEU A 341 -9.62 -6.55 -15.67
N ALA A 342 -9.94 -5.47 -16.40
CA ALA A 342 -9.12 -5.01 -17.53
C ALA A 342 -7.72 -4.60 -17.07
N PHE A 343 -7.63 -3.84 -15.97
CA PHE A 343 -6.37 -3.41 -15.39
C PHE A 343 -5.49 -4.59 -14.94
N ALA A 344 -6.07 -5.56 -14.23
CA ALA A 344 -5.35 -6.77 -13.79
C ALA A 344 -4.77 -7.54 -14.97
N SER A 345 -5.52 -7.68 -16.07
CA SER A 345 -5.07 -8.32 -17.30
C SER A 345 -3.90 -7.60 -17.96
N GLN A 346 -3.97 -6.25 -18.04
CA GLN A 346 -2.91 -5.44 -18.64
C GLN A 346 -1.66 -5.42 -17.77
N MET A 347 -1.81 -5.29 -16.45
CA MET A 347 -0.71 -5.34 -15.50
C MET A 347 0.03 -6.69 -15.58
N ASN A 348 -0.72 -7.80 -15.60
CA ASN A 348 -0.12 -9.13 -15.76
C ASN A 348 0.62 -9.28 -17.10
N SER A 349 0.07 -8.76 -18.18
CA SER A 349 0.71 -8.79 -19.50
C SER A 349 2.03 -8.01 -19.51
N ALA A 350 2.05 -6.83 -18.90
CA ALA A 350 3.24 -6.02 -18.75
C ALA A 350 4.28 -6.68 -17.83
N PHE A 351 3.83 -7.29 -16.71
CA PHE A 351 4.72 -8.00 -15.79
C PHE A 351 5.41 -9.19 -16.43
N ARG A 352 4.71 -9.95 -17.27
CA ARG A 352 5.31 -11.07 -18.01
C ARG A 352 6.47 -10.61 -18.90
N VAL A 353 6.29 -9.55 -19.66
CA VAL A 353 7.34 -8.98 -20.51
C VAL A 353 8.55 -8.52 -19.67
N PHE A 354 8.28 -7.88 -18.55
CA PHE A 354 9.32 -7.48 -17.60
C PHE A 354 10.05 -8.69 -17.01
N ALA A 355 9.33 -9.70 -16.52
CA ALA A 355 9.91 -10.91 -15.93
C ALA A 355 10.78 -11.70 -16.94
N GLU A 356 10.35 -11.78 -18.20
CA GLU A 356 11.17 -12.36 -19.28
C GLU A 356 12.44 -11.55 -19.53
N SER A 357 12.39 -10.22 -19.40
CA SER A 357 13.59 -9.38 -19.55
C SER A 357 14.62 -9.61 -18.44
N LEU A 358 14.18 -9.89 -17.21
CA LEU A 358 15.09 -10.20 -16.09
C LEU A 358 15.87 -11.50 -16.32
N VAL A 359 15.20 -12.55 -16.84
CA VAL A 359 15.87 -13.83 -17.17
C VAL A 359 16.98 -13.67 -18.22
N ASN A 360 16.78 -12.74 -19.14
CA ASN A 360 17.73 -12.48 -20.23
C ASN A 360 18.83 -11.47 -19.86
N ASP A 361 18.75 -10.83 -18.69
CA ASP A 361 19.75 -9.87 -18.23
C ASP A 361 20.85 -10.58 -17.43
N PRO A 362 22.13 -10.52 -17.89
CA PRO A 362 23.24 -11.17 -17.20
C PRO A 362 23.53 -10.63 -15.79
N SER A 363 22.93 -9.52 -15.40
CA SER A 363 23.03 -8.96 -14.05
C SER A 363 22.26 -9.78 -13.02
N PHE A 364 21.24 -10.57 -13.45
CA PHE A 364 20.36 -11.37 -12.60
C PHE A 364 20.59 -12.87 -12.79
N LYS A 365 21.71 -13.38 -12.28
CA LYS A 365 22.10 -14.78 -12.46
C LYS A 365 21.25 -15.78 -11.67
N SER A 366 20.59 -15.32 -10.62
CA SER A 366 19.70 -16.15 -9.80
C SER A 366 18.29 -16.27 -10.39
N VAL A 367 17.90 -15.34 -11.28
CA VAL A 367 16.60 -15.38 -11.97
C VAL A 367 16.70 -16.32 -13.17
N THR A 368 16.49 -17.61 -12.95
CA THR A 368 16.60 -18.65 -13.98
C THR A 368 15.31 -18.94 -14.72
N GLU A 369 14.18 -18.54 -14.15
CA GLU A 369 12.82 -18.64 -14.72
C GLU A 369 12.09 -17.32 -14.56
N PRO A 370 11.17 -16.96 -15.47
CA PRO A 370 10.38 -15.75 -15.33
C PRO A 370 9.56 -15.76 -14.04
N LEU A 371 9.59 -14.63 -13.33
CA LEU A 371 8.72 -14.39 -12.17
C LEU A 371 7.26 -14.43 -12.60
N THR A 372 6.39 -14.84 -11.70
CA THR A 372 4.94 -14.83 -11.91
C THR A 372 4.26 -13.88 -10.92
N LEU A 373 3.08 -13.40 -11.32
CA LEU A 373 2.26 -12.50 -10.53
C LEU A 373 0.93 -13.18 -10.26
N SER A 374 0.60 -13.39 -8.99
CA SER A 374 -0.72 -13.86 -8.56
C SER A 374 -1.64 -12.67 -8.28
N ALA A 375 -2.92 -12.83 -8.59
CA ALA A 375 -3.93 -11.82 -8.34
C ALA A 375 -5.20 -12.44 -7.75
N GLY A 376 -5.75 -11.78 -6.72
CA GLY A 376 -7.07 -12.07 -6.17
C GLY A 376 -8.00 -10.89 -6.43
N ILE A 377 -9.19 -11.15 -6.98
CA ILE A 377 -10.22 -10.12 -7.21
C ILE A 377 -11.48 -10.48 -6.43
N ILE A 378 -11.99 -9.51 -5.67
CA ILE A 378 -13.26 -9.61 -4.96
C ILE A 378 -14.21 -8.58 -5.55
N LEU A 379 -15.43 -8.99 -5.89
CA LEU A 379 -16.49 -8.09 -6.33
C LEU A 379 -17.47 -7.86 -5.18
N ILE A 380 -17.76 -6.60 -4.90
CA ILE A 380 -18.56 -6.17 -3.75
C ILE A 380 -19.73 -5.33 -4.27
N ASP A 381 -20.95 -5.65 -3.80
CA ASP A 381 -22.12 -4.81 -4.02
C ASP A 381 -21.97 -3.51 -3.22
N HIS A 382 -22.00 -2.40 -3.91
CA HIS A 382 -21.81 -1.07 -3.34
C HIS A 382 -22.92 -0.68 -2.34
N GLN A 383 -24.16 -1.15 -2.52
CA GLN A 383 -25.27 -0.86 -1.60
C GLN A 383 -25.11 -1.56 -0.24
N ASN A 384 -24.26 -2.59 -0.17
CA ASN A 384 -23.96 -3.35 1.04
C ASN A 384 -22.54 -3.07 1.58
N SER A 385 -21.90 -1.98 1.16
CA SER A 385 -20.49 -1.66 1.45
C SER A 385 -20.20 -1.16 2.87
N ASP A 386 -20.98 -1.57 3.88
CA ASP A 386 -20.55 -1.49 5.26
C ASP A 386 -19.44 -2.52 5.51
N PHE A 387 -18.20 -2.10 5.26
CA PHE A 387 -17.00 -2.87 5.62
C PHE A 387 -16.93 -3.19 7.13
N SER A 388 -17.76 -2.52 7.94
CA SER A 388 -17.73 -2.59 9.39
C SER A 388 -19.01 -3.12 10.05
N SER A 389 -20.00 -3.69 9.32
CA SER A 389 -21.26 -4.08 9.98
C SER A 389 -21.06 -5.17 11.03
N LYS A 390 -20.83 -4.74 12.26
CA LYS A 390 -20.98 -5.56 13.48
C LYS A 390 -22.47 -5.83 13.82
N ASP A 391 -23.38 -5.35 13.02
CA ASP A 391 -24.81 -5.50 13.26
C ASP A 391 -25.29 -6.83 12.70
N GLY A 392 -25.47 -7.80 13.60
CA GLY A 392 -25.91 -9.18 13.40
C GLY A 392 -27.27 -9.37 12.68
N LYS A 393 -27.60 -8.57 11.68
CA LYS A 393 -28.72 -8.78 10.76
C LYS A 393 -28.17 -9.16 9.41
N GLY A 394 -28.15 -10.47 9.15
CA GLY A 394 -27.62 -11.12 7.98
C GLY A 394 -28.16 -10.60 6.64
N GLY A 395 -27.42 -9.71 6.00
CA GLY A 395 -27.46 -9.52 4.56
C GLY A 395 -26.52 -10.54 3.93
N HIS A 396 -27.02 -11.36 3.00
CA HIS A 396 -26.17 -12.24 2.22
C HIS A 396 -25.25 -11.40 1.36
N ARG A 397 -23.94 -11.41 1.63
CA ARG A 397 -22.94 -10.81 0.76
C ARG A 397 -22.62 -11.80 -0.35
N THR A 398 -22.94 -11.50 -1.59
CA THR A 398 -22.42 -12.26 -2.71
C THR A 398 -20.99 -11.78 -2.96
N VAL A 399 -20.02 -12.51 -2.48
CA VAL A 399 -18.60 -12.28 -2.77
C VAL A 399 -18.22 -13.21 -3.92
N LEU A 400 -17.95 -12.64 -5.07
CA LEU A 400 -17.39 -13.38 -6.18
C LEU A 400 -15.86 -13.33 -6.04
N MET A 401 -15.24 -14.42 -5.60
CA MET A 401 -13.79 -14.54 -5.60
C MET A 401 -13.32 -15.01 -6.98
N VAL A 402 -12.57 -14.19 -7.66
CA VAL A 402 -11.86 -14.55 -8.88
C VAL A 402 -10.41 -14.84 -8.50
N ASN A 403 -10.06 -16.10 -8.30
CA ASN A 403 -8.67 -16.49 -8.16
C ASN A 403 -8.07 -16.60 -9.54
N VAL A 404 -7.04 -15.81 -9.77
CA VAL A 404 -6.22 -15.88 -10.98
C VAL A 404 -4.96 -16.64 -10.63
N ASP A 405 -5.09 -17.98 -10.48
CA ASP A 405 -3.96 -18.85 -10.24
C ASP A 405 -3.14 -19.06 -11.52
N ASN A 406 -1.84 -18.80 -11.42
CA ASN A 406 -0.81 -19.21 -12.37
C ASN A 406 -1.08 -18.89 -13.85
N PHE A 407 -0.85 -17.67 -14.25
CA PHE A 407 -0.71 -17.30 -15.68
C PHE A 407 0.57 -17.89 -16.34
N GLY A 408 1.34 -18.77 -15.66
CA GLY A 408 2.69 -19.11 -16.03
C GLY A 408 2.93 -20.46 -16.74
N LYS A 409 2.01 -21.41 -16.71
CA LYS A 409 2.26 -22.73 -17.34
C LYS A 409 1.19 -23.06 -18.37
N GLY A 410 1.41 -22.67 -19.64
CA GLY A 410 0.67 -23.24 -20.75
C GLY A 410 -0.10 -22.32 -21.67
N GLY A 411 0.22 -21.05 -21.79
CA GLY A 411 -0.15 -20.24 -22.96
C GLY A 411 -1.64 -19.92 -23.17
N VAL A 412 -2.51 -20.17 -22.19
CA VAL A 412 -3.94 -19.83 -22.27
C VAL A 412 -4.32 -19.06 -21.02
N ASN A 413 -4.74 -17.82 -21.19
CA ASN A 413 -5.32 -17.00 -20.13
C ASN A 413 -6.64 -17.65 -19.64
N GLN A 414 -6.55 -18.51 -18.62
CA GLN A 414 -7.74 -19.05 -17.98
C GLN A 414 -8.00 -18.30 -16.69
N ILE A 415 -9.01 -17.44 -16.70
CA ILE A 415 -9.61 -16.90 -15.49
C ILE A 415 -10.48 -18.01 -14.92
N LYS A 416 -10.05 -18.63 -13.81
CA LYS A 416 -10.92 -19.54 -13.06
C LYS A 416 -11.80 -18.71 -12.13
N ILE A 417 -13.06 -18.58 -12.47
CA ILE A 417 -14.07 -17.93 -11.62
C ILE A 417 -14.60 -18.99 -10.66
N ASN A 418 -14.21 -18.94 -9.41
CA ASN A 418 -14.82 -19.72 -8.34
C ASN A 418 -15.88 -18.87 -7.66
N CYS A 419 -17.17 -19.13 -7.96
CA CYS A 419 -18.28 -18.49 -7.27
C CYS A 419 -18.47 -19.17 -5.91
N GLY A 420 -18.18 -18.49 -4.81
CA GLY A 420 -18.49 -18.92 -3.45
C GLY A 420 -19.42 -17.90 -2.79
N VAL A 421 -20.48 -18.36 -2.17
CA VAL A 421 -21.27 -17.55 -1.21
C VAL A 421 -20.57 -17.72 0.14
N VAL A 422 -19.98 -16.66 0.66
CA VAL A 422 -19.43 -16.67 2.04
C VAL A 422 -20.60 -16.33 2.96
N ASP A 423 -21.06 -17.28 3.75
CA ASP A 423 -21.97 -16.99 4.83
C ASP A 423 -21.22 -16.45 6.05
N ASN A 424 -21.94 -15.89 7.02
CA ASN A 424 -21.35 -15.22 8.20
C ASN A 424 -20.57 -16.16 9.14
N ASN A 425 -20.33 -17.43 8.78
CA ASN A 425 -19.67 -18.42 9.63
C ASN A 425 -18.23 -18.73 9.23
N GLY A 426 -17.70 -17.98 8.24
CA GLY A 426 -16.28 -18.05 7.84
C GLY A 426 -15.87 -19.41 7.27
N LEU A 427 -15.12 -19.40 6.19
CA LEU A 427 -14.29 -20.53 5.83
C LEU A 427 -13.21 -20.77 6.90
#